data_5b19ad0d540e35d8185bbb67d3c0b2c5
#
_entry.id   5b19ad0d540e35d8185bbb67d3c0b2c5
#
_cell.length_a   1.000
_cell.length_b   1.000
_cell.length_c   1.000
_cell.angle_alpha   90.00
_cell.angle_beta   90.00
_cell.angle_gamma   90.00
#
_symmetry.space_group_name_H-M   'P 1'
#
loop_
_entity.id
_entity.type
_entity.pdbx_description
1 polymer ?
#
loop_
_entity_poly.entity_id
_entity_poly.type
_entity_poly.pdbx_seq_one_letter_code
_entity_poly.pdbx_strand_id
1 'polypeptide(L)'
;ARMVESLQVSAQLTTVIEVDVTKIARLRDRSKATFEAREGVKLSFLPFFAVAVCEALKQHPVLNSSVEGDQIIYHGAEHLGVAVDTERGLLVPVIHNAGDLNMGGIARKIADLAARTRDNKVTPDELGGGTFTLTNTGSRGALFDTPIINQPQVAILGLGAVVKRPMVVKG
;
A
#
# COMPACT_ATOMS: atom_id res chain seq x y z
N ALA A 1 -17.10 9.64 8.36
CA ALA A 1 -17.97 9.93 7.22
C ALA A 1 -17.54 9.17 5.97
N ARG A 2 -16.32 9.35 5.41
CA ARG A 2 -15.88 8.73 4.14
C ARG A 2 -15.97 7.20 4.09
N MET A 3 -15.60 6.48 5.15
CA MET A 3 -15.67 5.01 5.17
C MET A 3 -17.12 4.51 5.12
N VAL A 4 -18.02 5.16 5.85
CA VAL A 4 -19.46 4.82 5.82
C VAL A 4 -20.04 5.08 4.44
N GLU A 5 -19.72 6.22 3.85
CA GLU A 5 -20.13 6.57 2.49
C GLU A 5 -19.62 5.52 1.48
N SER A 6 -18.35 5.14 1.56
CA SER A 6 -17.77 4.11 0.69
C SER A 6 -18.55 2.79 0.75
N LEU A 7 -18.94 2.34 1.95
CA LEU A 7 -19.72 1.11 2.12
C LEU A 7 -21.17 1.24 1.65
N GLN A 8 -21.72 2.46 1.64
CA GLN A 8 -23.11 2.71 1.19
C GLN A 8 -23.24 2.83 -0.33
N VAL A 9 -22.19 3.36 -1.01
CA VAL A 9 -22.27 3.62 -2.46
C VAL A 9 -21.63 2.53 -3.30
N SER A 10 -20.89 1.58 -2.70
CA SER A 10 -20.24 0.49 -3.43
C SER A 10 -20.48 -0.88 -2.80
N ALA A 11 -20.76 -1.87 -3.65
CA ALA A 11 -20.80 -3.27 -3.27
C ALA A 11 -19.40 -3.84 -3.26
N GLN A 12 -18.76 -3.88 -2.09
CA GLN A 12 -17.37 -4.31 -1.95
C GLN A 12 -17.26 -5.81 -1.70
N LEU A 13 -16.30 -6.44 -2.35
CA LEU A 13 -15.91 -7.83 -2.13
C LEU A 13 -14.46 -7.88 -1.65
N THR A 14 -14.16 -8.88 -0.83
CA THR A 14 -12.78 -9.13 -0.37
C THR A 14 -12.34 -10.52 -0.82
N THR A 15 -11.18 -10.58 -1.46
CA THR A 15 -10.47 -11.83 -1.76
C THR A 15 -9.21 -11.90 -0.92
N VAL A 16 -8.97 -13.03 -0.26
CA VAL A 16 -7.77 -13.25 0.55
C VAL A 16 -6.91 -14.32 -0.12
N ILE A 17 -5.63 -14.01 -0.33
CA ILE A 17 -4.65 -14.89 -0.96
C ILE A 17 -3.43 -14.98 -0.05
N GLU A 18 -2.97 -16.21 0.21
CA GLU A 18 -1.71 -16.46 0.88
C GLU A 18 -0.57 -16.52 -0.14
N VAL A 19 0.53 -15.83 0.16
CA VAL A 19 1.67 -15.72 -0.73
C VAL A 19 2.95 -16.14 0.00
N ASP A 20 3.74 -17.02 -0.62
CA ASP A 20 5.08 -17.36 -0.12
C ASP A 20 6.07 -16.22 -0.41
N VAL A 21 6.48 -15.54 0.64
CA VAL A 21 7.47 -14.45 0.59
C VAL A 21 8.84 -14.83 1.12
N THR A 22 9.13 -16.14 1.24
CA THR A 22 10.40 -16.64 1.79
C THR A 22 11.62 -16.08 1.04
N LYS A 23 11.57 -16.00 -0.29
CA LYS A 23 12.67 -15.43 -1.09
C LYS A 23 12.88 -13.94 -0.79
N ILE A 24 11.80 -13.18 -0.64
CA ILE A 24 11.84 -11.76 -0.27
C ILE A 24 12.40 -11.60 1.14
N ALA A 25 11.95 -12.40 2.10
CA ALA A 25 12.46 -12.37 3.47
C ALA A 25 13.97 -12.62 3.53
N ARG A 26 14.46 -13.62 2.81
CA ARG A 26 15.90 -13.94 2.71
C ARG A 26 16.69 -12.80 2.04
N LEU A 27 16.16 -12.23 0.96
CA LEU A 27 16.79 -11.09 0.29
C LEU A 27 16.87 -9.88 1.22
N ARG A 28 15.75 -9.54 1.87
CA ARG A 28 15.69 -8.45 2.85
C ARG A 28 16.74 -8.65 3.96
N ASP A 29 16.81 -9.83 4.55
CA ASP A 29 17.73 -10.11 5.66
C ASP A 29 19.21 -9.96 5.26
N ARG A 30 19.58 -10.35 4.04
CA ARG A 30 20.94 -10.16 3.52
C ARG A 30 21.27 -8.70 3.18
N SER A 31 20.26 -7.92 2.79
CA SER A 31 20.47 -6.58 2.20
C SER A 31 20.18 -5.45 3.18
N LYS A 32 19.47 -5.69 4.28
CA LYS A 32 18.96 -4.63 5.17
C LYS A 32 20.03 -3.68 5.70
N ALA A 33 21.19 -4.18 6.10
CA ALA A 33 22.27 -3.33 6.63
C ALA A 33 22.88 -2.43 5.55
N THR A 34 23.21 -3.01 4.40
CA THR A 34 23.76 -2.24 3.26
C THR A 34 22.75 -1.24 2.71
N PHE A 35 21.47 -1.64 2.67
CA PHE A 35 20.39 -0.76 2.24
C PHE A 35 20.24 0.43 3.19
N GLU A 36 20.21 0.20 4.51
CA GLU A 36 20.07 1.26 5.51
C GLU A 36 21.27 2.22 5.46
N ALA A 37 22.49 1.70 5.30
CA ALA A 37 23.69 2.50 5.15
C ALA A 37 23.64 3.41 3.90
N ARG A 38 23.07 2.93 2.79
CA ARG A 38 22.99 3.67 1.53
C ARG A 38 21.80 4.62 1.47
N GLU A 39 20.63 4.17 1.91
CA GLU A 39 19.37 4.90 1.72
C GLU A 39 18.95 5.75 2.93
N GLY A 40 19.59 5.53 4.10
CA GLY A 40 19.29 6.24 5.34
C GLY A 40 17.97 5.82 6.01
N VAL A 41 17.32 4.77 5.52
CA VAL A 41 16.05 4.23 6.05
C VAL A 41 16.08 2.72 6.14
N LYS A 42 15.35 2.15 7.10
CA LYS A 42 15.27 0.70 7.28
C LYS A 42 14.53 0.04 6.12
N LEU A 43 15.03 -1.12 5.70
CA LEU A 43 14.35 -1.95 4.71
C LEU A 43 13.30 -2.83 5.39
N SER A 44 12.04 -2.41 5.37
CA SER A 44 10.89 -3.21 5.78
C SER A 44 10.34 -4.05 4.61
N PHE A 45 9.30 -4.85 4.83
CA PHE A 45 8.62 -5.58 3.75
C PHE A 45 7.77 -4.65 2.85
N LEU A 46 7.26 -3.57 3.40
CA LEU A 46 6.30 -2.70 2.70
C LEU A 46 6.81 -2.14 1.35
N PRO A 47 8.06 -1.70 1.21
CA PRO A 47 8.59 -1.26 -0.09
C PRO A 47 8.56 -2.35 -1.17
N PHE A 48 8.78 -3.62 -0.82
CA PHE A 48 8.70 -4.73 -1.79
C PHE A 48 7.27 -4.88 -2.32
N PHE A 49 6.28 -4.83 -1.43
CA PHE A 49 4.88 -4.89 -1.83
C PHE A 49 4.45 -3.66 -2.62
N ALA A 50 4.93 -2.47 -2.25
CA ALA A 50 4.62 -1.24 -2.98
C ALA A 50 5.15 -1.28 -4.42
N VAL A 51 6.37 -1.76 -4.64
CA VAL A 51 6.91 -1.97 -5.99
C VAL A 51 6.06 -2.97 -6.76
N ALA A 52 5.75 -4.13 -6.16
CA ALA A 52 4.94 -5.16 -6.81
C ALA A 52 3.53 -4.65 -7.16
N VAL A 53 2.93 -3.84 -6.31
CA VAL A 53 1.62 -3.20 -6.57
C VAL A 53 1.72 -2.26 -7.78
N CYS A 54 2.70 -1.38 -7.82
CA CYS A 54 2.87 -0.47 -8.95
C CYS A 54 3.06 -1.24 -10.28
N GLU A 55 3.84 -2.31 -10.29
CA GLU A 55 3.99 -3.17 -11.47
C GLU A 55 2.68 -3.87 -11.86
N ALA A 56 1.93 -4.37 -10.88
CA ALA A 56 0.64 -5.00 -11.13
C ALA A 56 -0.41 -4.01 -11.68
N LEU A 57 -0.43 -2.77 -11.17
CA LEU A 57 -1.34 -1.74 -11.66
C LEU A 57 -1.08 -1.36 -13.13
N LYS A 58 0.19 -1.36 -13.56
CA LYS A 58 0.55 -1.18 -14.97
C LYS A 58 0.01 -2.31 -15.86
N GLN A 59 0.01 -3.54 -15.35
CA GLN A 59 -0.51 -4.71 -16.08
C GLN A 59 -2.04 -4.80 -16.03
N HIS A 60 -2.66 -4.25 -15.00
CA HIS A 60 -4.10 -4.29 -14.75
C HIS A 60 -4.68 -2.89 -14.53
N PRO A 61 -4.72 -2.05 -15.59
CA PRO A 61 -5.06 -0.62 -15.47
C PRO A 61 -6.47 -0.36 -14.92
N VAL A 62 -7.39 -1.32 -15.04
CA VAL A 62 -8.72 -1.23 -14.44
C VAL A 62 -8.67 -1.06 -12.91
N LEU A 63 -7.64 -1.58 -12.24
CA LEU A 63 -7.45 -1.41 -10.81
C LEU A 63 -6.86 -0.05 -10.45
N ASN A 64 -6.28 0.67 -11.42
CA ASN A 64 -5.78 2.04 -11.27
C ASN A 64 -6.73 3.03 -11.94
N SER A 65 -8.00 2.89 -11.64
CA SER A 65 -9.08 3.70 -12.22
C SER A 65 -10.00 4.28 -11.14
N SER A 66 -10.88 5.17 -11.55
CA SER A 66 -11.98 5.67 -10.73
C SER A 66 -13.29 5.64 -11.52
N VAL A 67 -14.42 5.65 -10.81
CA VAL A 67 -15.75 5.75 -11.39
C VAL A 67 -16.28 7.16 -11.14
N GLU A 68 -16.60 7.88 -12.19
CA GLU A 68 -17.15 9.23 -12.14
C GLU A 68 -18.43 9.30 -12.98
N GLY A 69 -19.58 9.34 -12.31
CA GLY A 69 -20.88 9.20 -12.99
C GLY A 69 -20.97 7.85 -13.71
N ASP A 70 -21.17 7.87 -15.02
CA ASP A 70 -21.27 6.70 -15.89
C ASP A 70 -19.94 6.37 -16.61
N GLN A 71 -18.83 6.98 -16.19
CA GLN A 71 -17.54 6.82 -16.85
C GLN A 71 -16.52 6.13 -15.94
N ILE A 72 -15.64 5.32 -16.55
CA ILE A 72 -14.45 4.80 -15.92
C ILE A 72 -13.25 5.63 -16.37
N ILE A 73 -12.59 6.26 -15.41
CA ILE A 73 -11.42 7.11 -15.65
C ILE A 73 -10.17 6.26 -15.35
N TYR A 74 -9.39 5.95 -16.37
CA TYR A 74 -8.10 5.28 -16.23
C TYR A 74 -7.01 6.32 -15.95
N HIS A 75 -6.27 6.12 -14.86
CA HIS A 75 -5.18 7.02 -14.48
C HIS A 75 -3.89 6.64 -15.19
N GLY A 76 -3.18 7.63 -15.72
CA GLY A 76 -1.93 7.44 -16.48
C GLY A 76 -0.70 7.24 -15.61
N ALA A 77 -0.83 7.36 -14.29
CA ALA A 77 0.25 7.17 -13.33
C ALA A 77 -0.26 6.47 -12.06
N GLU A 78 0.62 5.76 -11.35
CA GLU A 78 0.32 5.11 -10.10
C GLU A 78 0.63 6.07 -8.94
N HIS A 79 -0.41 6.68 -8.37
CA HIS A 79 -0.33 7.50 -7.17
C HIS A 79 -0.76 6.64 -5.96
N LEU A 80 0.23 6.12 -5.24
CA LEU A 80 0.02 5.11 -4.21
C LEU A 80 -0.23 5.75 -2.85
N GLY A 81 -1.46 5.64 -2.36
CA GLY A 81 -1.81 5.95 -0.98
C GLY A 81 -1.30 4.86 -0.04
N VAL A 82 -0.66 5.25 1.04
CA VAL A 82 -0.19 4.33 2.09
C VAL A 82 -0.87 4.69 3.40
N ALA A 83 -1.68 3.79 3.92
CA ALA A 83 -2.41 4.04 5.15
C ALA A 83 -1.46 4.15 6.36
N VAL A 84 -1.59 5.23 7.11
CA VAL A 84 -0.83 5.53 8.33
C VAL A 84 -1.80 5.76 9.48
N ASP A 85 -1.62 4.97 10.54
CA ASP A 85 -2.37 5.15 11.77
C ASP A 85 -1.75 6.26 12.62
N THR A 86 -2.60 7.16 13.10
CA THR A 86 -2.21 8.28 13.95
C THR A 86 -3.13 8.36 15.17
N GLU A 87 -2.74 9.12 16.19
CA GLU A 87 -3.58 9.37 17.36
C GLU A 87 -4.95 9.99 17.02
N ARG A 88 -5.04 10.68 15.88
CA ARG A 88 -6.27 11.32 15.38
C ARG A 88 -7.05 10.48 14.39
N GLY A 89 -6.63 9.22 14.15
CA GLY A 89 -7.23 8.29 13.23
C GLY A 89 -6.35 7.94 12.04
N LEU A 90 -6.93 7.23 11.09
CA LEU A 90 -6.26 6.76 9.90
C LEU A 90 -6.17 7.86 8.84
N LEU A 91 -4.96 8.15 8.38
CA LEU A 91 -4.70 9.03 7.24
C LEU A 91 -4.01 8.24 6.12
N VAL A 92 -4.20 8.68 4.87
CA VAL A 92 -3.66 7.99 3.69
C VAL A 92 -2.84 8.99 2.87
N PRO A 93 -1.60 9.28 3.28
CA PRO A 93 -0.70 10.08 2.45
C PRO A 93 -0.35 9.35 1.15
N VAL A 94 -0.10 10.12 0.09
CA VAL A 94 0.07 9.64 -1.27
C VAL A 94 1.50 9.82 -1.75
N ILE A 95 2.08 8.74 -2.25
CA ILE A 95 3.33 8.78 -3.01
C ILE A 95 2.95 9.03 -4.47
N HIS A 96 3.05 10.27 -4.92
CA HIS A 96 2.77 10.62 -6.30
C HIS A 96 3.83 10.02 -7.23
N ASN A 97 3.37 9.49 -8.38
CA ASN A 97 4.20 8.81 -9.38
C ASN A 97 5.06 7.68 -8.78
N ALA A 98 4.45 6.91 -7.87
CA ALA A 98 5.15 5.80 -7.20
C ALA A 98 5.70 4.76 -8.19
N GLY A 99 5.02 4.57 -9.32
CA GLY A 99 5.43 3.65 -10.38
C GLY A 99 6.73 4.03 -11.10
N ASP A 100 7.23 5.26 -10.92
CA ASP A 100 8.49 5.74 -11.49
C ASP A 100 9.66 5.59 -10.50
N LEU A 101 9.39 5.23 -9.25
CA LEU A 101 10.39 5.11 -8.20
C LEU A 101 10.96 3.69 -8.11
N ASN A 102 12.24 3.61 -7.81
CA ASN A 102 12.87 2.34 -7.43
C ASN A 102 12.61 2.02 -5.93
N MET A 103 13.05 0.84 -5.50
CA MET A 103 12.90 0.34 -4.12
C MET A 103 13.39 1.37 -3.07
N GLY A 104 14.54 1.99 -3.29
CA GLY A 104 15.10 2.99 -2.38
C GLY A 104 14.24 4.24 -2.30
N GLY A 105 13.79 4.74 -3.45
CA GLY A 105 12.89 5.89 -3.55
C GLY A 105 11.56 5.65 -2.82
N ILE A 106 10.96 4.50 -3.05
CA ILE A 106 9.71 4.11 -2.36
C ILE A 106 9.94 3.98 -0.85
N ALA A 107 11.01 3.31 -0.41
CA ALA A 107 11.32 3.16 1.01
C ALA A 107 11.50 4.50 1.73
N ARG A 108 12.24 5.44 1.12
CA ARG A 108 12.41 6.79 1.66
C ARG A 108 11.09 7.56 1.73
N LYS A 109 10.27 7.49 0.68
CA LYS A 109 8.96 8.16 0.65
C LYS A 109 8.00 7.60 1.70
N ILE A 110 7.94 6.28 1.87
CA ILE A 110 7.13 5.64 2.91
C ILE A 110 7.56 6.11 4.30
N ALA A 111 8.87 6.10 4.58
CA ALA A 111 9.41 6.50 5.88
C ALA A 111 9.13 7.97 6.18
N ASP A 112 9.39 8.86 5.23
CA ASP A 112 9.15 10.30 5.35
C ASP A 112 7.66 10.62 5.57
N LEU A 113 6.80 10.14 4.69
CA LEU A 113 5.36 10.40 4.79
C LEU A 113 4.77 9.82 6.07
N ALA A 114 5.17 8.62 6.49
CA ALA A 114 4.68 8.02 7.72
C ALA A 114 5.08 8.84 8.95
N ALA A 115 6.32 9.32 9.03
CA ALA A 115 6.80 10.15 10.12
C ALA A 115 6.06 11.49 10.15
N ARG A 116 6.02 12.21 9.04
CA ARG A 116 5.36 13.52 8.95
C ARG A 116 3.84 13.43 9.17
N THR A 117 3.21 12.33 8.76
CA THR A 117 1.77 12.11 9.00
C THR A 117 1.49 11.95 10.49
N ARG A 118 2.30 11.17 11.23
CA ARG A 118 2.16 11.02 12.67
C ARG A 118 2.43 12.34 13.41
N ASP A 119 3.42 13.11 12.95
CA ASP A 119 3.77 14.43 13.49
C ASP A 119 2.80 15.56 13.08
N ASN A 120 1.75 15.24 12.30
CA ASN A 120 0.82 16.23 11.73
C ASN A 120 1.47 17.28 10.83
N LYS A 121 2.50 16.88 10.09
CA LYS A 121 3.26 17.73 9.15
C LYS A 121 3.03 17.39 7.68
N VAL A 122 2.17 16.43 7.39
CA VAL A 122 1.76 16.11 6.02
C VAL A 122 0.90 17.23 5.46
N THR A 123 1.13 17.58 4.21
CA THR A 123 0.39 18.65 3.52
C THR A 123 -0.93 18.15 2.94
N PRO A 124 -1.92 19.03 2.70
CA PRO A 124 -3.17 18.66 2.02
C PRO A 124 -2.93 18.02 0.63
N ASP A 125 -1.96 18.50 -0.12
CA ASP A 125 -1.61 17.98 -1.45
C ASP A 125 -1.07 16.53 -1.36
N GLU A 126 -0.39 16.20 -0.27
CA GLU A 126 0.10 14.85 -0.01
C GLU A 126 -1.00 13.90 0.48
N LEU A 127 -2.18 14.40 0.84
CA LEU A 127 -3.34 13.60 1.22
C LEU A 127 -4.35 13.42 0.08
N GLY A 128 -4.11 14.03 -1.06
CA GLY A 128 -5.00 14.01 -2.22
C GLY A 128 -4.39 13.32 -3.44
N GLY A 129 -5.24 13.00 -4.42
CA GLY A 129 -4.83 12.51 -5.73
C GLY A 129 -4.36 11.05 -5.78
N GLY A 130 -4.57 10.26 -4.74
CA GLY A 130 -4.25 8.84 -4.75
C GLY A 130 -5.14 8.06 -5.72
N THR A 131 -4.54 7.12 -6.46
CA THR A 131 -5.25 6.28 -7.44
C THR A 131 -5.44 4.84 -6.96
N PHE A 132 -4.67 4.41 -5.98
CA PHE A 132 -4.76 3.11 -5.32
C PHE A 132 -4.27 3.23 -3.88
N THR A 133 -4.76 2.39 -2.98
CA THR A 133 -4.37 2.42 -1.56
C THR A 133 -3.77 1.09 -1.12
N LEU A 134 -2.70 1.18 -0.34
CA LEU A 134 -2.05 0.08 0.34
C LEU A 134 -2.18 0.26 1.85
N THR A 135 -2.69 -0.74 2.55
CA THR A 135 -2.78 -0.74 4.01
C THR A 135 -2.08 -1.96 4.61
N ASN A 136 -1.31 -1.76 5.68
CA ASN A 136 -0.56 -2.82 6.34
C ASN A 136 -1.07 -3.03 7.77
N THR A 137 -1.99 -3.99 7.93
CA THR A 137 -2.49 -4.41 9.24
C THR A 137 -1.70 -5.56 9.84
N GLY A 138 -0.87 -6.23 9.03
CA GLY A 138 0.06 -7.26 9.47
C GLY A 138 1.11 -6.77 10.46
N SER A 139 1.46 -5.48 10.42
CA SER A 139 2.34 -4.85 11.41
C SER A 139 1.77 -4.88 12.84
N ARG A 140 0.46 -5.07 12.98
CA ARG A 140 -0.28 -5.24 14.24
C ARG A 140 -0.69 -6.69 14.51
N GLY A 141 -0.19 -7.62 13.71
CA GLY A 141 -0.42 -9.06 13.88
C GLY A 141 -1.66 -9.62 13.18
N ALA A 142 -2.40 -8.84 12.43
CA ALA A 142 -3.52 -9.34 11.65
C ALA A 142 -3.03 -10.25 10.52
N LEU A 143 -3.58 -11.46 10.41
CA LEU A 143 -3.27 -12.39 9.32
C LEU A 143 -3.91 -11.95 8.01
N PHE A 144 -5.10 -11.42 8.06
CA PHE A 144 -5.82 -10.78 6.96
C PHE A 144 -6.78 -9.72 7.51
N ASP A 145 -7.30 -8.89 6.62
CA ASP A 145 -8.25 -7.84 6.96
C ASP A 145 -9.25 -7.66 5.81
N THR A 146 -10.30 -6.89 6.04
CA THR A 146 -11.28 -6.47 5.04
C THR A 146 -11.25 -4.95 4.90
N PRO A 147 -10.22 -4.39 4.26
CA PRO A 147 -10.07 -2.95 4.18
C PRO A 147 -11.18 -2.33 3.35
N ILE A 148 -11.57 -1.11 3.72
CA ILE A 148 -12.63 -0.34 3.05
C ILE A 148 -11.98 0.49 1.94
N ILE A 149 -12.53 0.42 0.73
CA ILE A 149 -12.03 1.16 -0.44
C ILE A 149 -12.10 2.67 -0.18
N ASN A 150 -11.02 3.37 -0.47
CA ASN A 150 -10.91 4.83 -0.38
C ASN A 150 -11.40 5.45 -1.69
N GLN A 151 -12.69 5.68 -1.80
CA GLN A 151 -13.30 6.23 -3.03
C GLN A 151 -12.73 7.62 -3.40
N PRO A 152 -12.68 7.95 -4.71
CA PRO A 152 -13.26 7.24 -5.86
C PRO A 152 -12.42 6.08 -6.40
N GLN A 153 -11.37 5.65 -5.70
CA GLN A 153 -10.60 4.46 -6.05
C GLN A 153 -11.50 3.22 -6.09
N VAL A 154 -11.13 2.24 -6.91
CA VAL A 154 -11.94 1.03 -7.15
C VAL A 154 -11.45 -0.18 -6.37
N ALA A 155 -10.27 -0.11 -5.77
CA ALA A 155 -9.68 -1.19 -5.01
C ALA A 155 -8.71 -0.68 -3.92
N ILE A 156 -8.42 -1.56 -2.97
CA ILE A 156 -7.43 -1.37 -1.91
C ILE A 156 -6.76 -2.71 -1.63
N LEU A 157 -5.46 -2.71 -1.41
CA LEU A 157 -4.73 -3.90 -0.99
C LEU A 157 -4.42 -3.84 0.51
N GLY A 158 -4.89 -4.85 1.24
CA GLY A 158 -4.48 -5.11 2.62
C GLY A 158 -3.34 -6.11 2.68
N LEU A 159 -2.29 -5.79 3.45
CA LEU A 159 -1.20 -6.71 3.75
C LEU A 159 -1.41 -7.29 5.14
N GLY A 160 -1.40 -8.63 5.22
CA GLY A 160 -1.38 -9.37 6.47
C GLY A 160 0.03 -9.56 7.02
N ALA A 161 0.11 -10.20 8.18
CA ALA A 161 1.37 -10.50 8.85
C ALA A 161 2.22 -11.48 8.02
N VAL A 162 3.51 -11.20 7.94
CA VAL A 162 4.51 -12.16 7.43
C VAL A 162 4.90 -13.08 8.60
N VAL A 163 4.45 -14.32 8.53
CA VAL A 163 4.65 -15.32 9.60
C VAL A 163 5.28 -16.59 9.05
N LYS A 164 6.03 -17.30 9.89
CA LYS A 164 6.53 -18.65 9.58
C LYS A 164 5.49 -19.66 10.02
N ARG A 165 5.01 -20.48 9.08
CA ARG A 165 4.09 -21.57 9.39
C ARG A 165 4.24 -22.72 8.39
N PRO A 166 3.90 -23.96 8.77
CA PRO A 166 3.88 -25.08 7.85
C PRO A 166 2.76 -24.87 6.82
N MET A 167 3.09 -25.12 5.57
CA MET A 167 2.14 -25.01 4.43
C MET A 167 2.31 -26.24 3.56
N VAL A 168 1.22 -26.73 2.98
CA VAL A 168 1.28 -27.75 1.93
C VAL A 168 1.71 -27.09 0.63
N VAL A 169 2.84 -27.54 0.10
CA VAL A 169 3.38 -27.07 -1.18
C VAL A 169 3.44 -28.27 -2.11
N LYS A 170 2.61 -28.28 -3.12
CA LYS A 170 2.44 -29.41 -4.06
C LYS A 170 2.00 -30.67 -3.31
N GLY A 171 0.70 -30.82 -3.12
CA GLY A 171 0.07 -32.02 -2.61
C GLY A 171 0.14 -33.19 -3.59
#